data_dee95dc47b6ba95e411aea79b1b8cf96
#
_entry.id   dee95dc47b6ba95e411aea79b1b8cf96
#
_cell.length_a   1.000
_cell.length_b   1.000
_cell.length_c   1.000
_cell.angle_alpha   90.00
_cell.angle_beta   90.00
_cell.angle_gamma   90.00
#
_symmetry.space_group_name_H-M   'P 1'
#
loop_
_entity.id
_entity.type
_entity.pdbx_description
1 polymer ?
#
loop_
_entity_poly.entity_id
_entity_poly.type
_entity_poly.pdbx_seq_one_letter_code
_entity_poly.pdbx_strand_id
1 'polypeptide(L)'
;GYQKVTDPAARAKFAKAWGVPEENLPLEEGYKLTDLGHLVDEGKVHCFYNYGEDPVQTEPDSAGMRKTLSELDLFICQDIFMTQTTMLADVILPATSWGEHEGVFTASDRSFQHFDAAVPPKGECRHDWEIFADLSTRMGYPMHYDNTEQIWNECISLCPNFVGATYEKMAPEGGYAQWPVKSTDVNDHGTPDMFAGGKFTTKDGRANLMA
;
A
#
# COMPACT_ATOMS: atom_id res chain seq x y z
N GLY A 1 -2.28 -6.89 -8.50
CA GLY A 1 -2.90 -5.62 -8.34
C GLY A 1 -4.11 -5.58 -7.43
N TYR A 2 -4.72 -4.45 -7.43
CA TYR A 2 -5.91 -4.18 -6.64
C TYR A 2 -7.03 -5.18 -6.94
N GLN A 3 -7.65 -5.68 -5.88
CA GLN A 3 -8.79 -6.58 -5.95
C GLN A 3 -9.91 -5.96 -5.13
N LYS A 4 -11.13 -6.00 -5.68
CA LYS A 4 -12.26 -5.30 -5.04
C LYS A 4 -12.73 -6.04 -3.80
N VAL A 5 -12.94 -5.31 -2.71
CA VAL A 5 -13.56 -5.86 -1.48
C VAL A 5 -15.01 -6.29 -1.72
N THR A 6 -15.68 -5.71 -2.72
CA THR A 6 -17.04 -6.08 -3.13
C THR A 6 -17.11 -7.42 -3.88
N ASP A 7 -15.95 -7.99 -4.30
CA ASP A 7 -15.88 -9.31 -4.94
C ASP A 7 -15.82 -10.42 -3.87
N PRO A 8 -16.85 -11.27 -3.74
CA PRO A 8 -16.84 -12.36 -2.76
C PRO A 8 -15.68 -13.33 -2.94
N ALA A 9 -15.25 -13.59 -4.18
CA ALA A 9 -14.15 -14.51 -4.45
C ALA A 9 -12.80 -13.92 -3.96
N ALA A 10 -12.62 -12.61 -4.09
CA ALA A 10 -11.46 -11.92 -3.54
C ALA A 10 -11.48 -11.99 -2.00
N ARG A 11 -12.60 -11.66 -1.34
CA ARG A 11 -12.71 -11.73 0.12
C ARG A 11 -12.40 -13.12 0.66
N ALA A 12 -13.04 -14.16 0.12
CA ALA A 12 -12.82 -15.54 0.53
C ALA A 12 -11.34 -15.95 0.40
N LYS A 13 -10.66 -15.52 -0.67
CA LYS A 13 -9.24 -15.77 -0.88
C LYS A 13 -8.37 -15.09 0.18
N PHE A 14 -8.59 -13.81 0.46
CA PHE A 14 -7.83 -13.06 1.46
C PHE A 14 -8.13 -13.55 2.88
N ALA A 15 -9.40 -13.80 3.23
CA ALA A 15 -9.77 -14.34 4.52
C ALA A 15 -9.04 -15.67 4.81
N LYS A 16 -9.01 -16.56 3.80
CA LYS A 16 -8.27 -17.83 3.89
C LYS A 16 -6.77 -17.62 4.09
N ALA A 17 -6.17 -16.70 3.32
CA ALA A 17 -4.73 -16.45 3.37
C ALA A 17 -4.30 -15.83 4.71
N TRP A 18 -5.11 -14.92 5.24
CA TRP A 18 -4.84 -14.25 6.51
C TRP A 18 -5.36 -15.01 7.75
N GLY A 19 -6.05 -16.13 7.55
CA GLY A 19 -6.58 -16.93 8.64
C GLY A 19 -7.64 -16.23 9.47
N VAL A 20 -8.41 -15.32 8.85
CA VAL A 20 -9.48 -14.57 9.50
C VAL A 20 -10.85 -14.98 8.95
N PRO A 21 -11.93 -14.87 9.77
CA PRO A 21 -13.30 -15.05 9.28
C PRO A 21 -13.62 -14.05 8.14
N GLU A 22 -14.33 -14.49 7.08
CA GLU A 22 -14.65 -13.63 5.95
C GLU A 22 -15.53 -12.43 6.37
N GLU A 23 -16.36 -12.60 7.38
CA GLU A 23 -17.20 -11.54 7.96
C GLU A 23 -16.39 -10.39 8.59
N ASN A 24 -15.13 -10.60 8.89
CA ASN A 24 -14.24 -9.53 9.38
C ASN A 24 -13.74 -8.62 8.24
N LEU A 25 -13.90 -9.04 6.98
CA LEU A 25 -13.52 -8.22 5.84
C LEU A 25 -14.70 -7.33 5.40
N PRO A 26 -14.43 -6.07 5.01
CA PRO A 26 -15.49 -5.16 4.60
C PRO A 26 -16.22 -5.68 3.35
N LEU A 27 -17.54 -5.46 3.30
CA LEU A 27 -18.39 -5.83 2.16
C LEU A 27 -18.50 -4.70 1.13
N GLU A 28 -18.20 -3.47 1.55
CA GLU A 28 -18.31 -2.25 0.77
C GLU A 28 -16.98 -1.52 0.68
N GLU A 29 -16.85 -0.65 -0.28
CA GLU A 29 -15.68 0.22 -0.42
C GLU A 29 -15.63 1.21 0.77
N GLY A 30 -14.41 1.50 1.25
CA GLY A 30 -14.18 2.48 2.31
C GLY A 30 -14.44 3.92 1.83
N TYR A 31 -14.32 4.84 2.77
CA TYR A 31 -14.46 6.28 2.50
C TYR A 31 -13.27 6.83 1.69
N LYS A 32 -13.49 7.95 1.03
CA LYS A 32 -12.45 8.69 0.32
C LYS A 32 -11.90 9.79 1.20
N LEU A 33 -10.61 10.13 1.02
CA LEU A 33 -9.98 11.22 1.76
C LEU A 33 -10.71 12.57 1.54
N THR A 34 -11.21 12.80 0.32
CA THR A 34 -12.00 14.00 -0.02
C THR A 34 -13.29 14.16 0.80
N ASP A 35 -13.80 13.09 1.37
CA ASP A 35 -15.04 13.09 2.14
C ASP A 35 -14.78 13.21 3.66
N LEU A 36 -13.50 13.20 4.07
CA LEU A 36 -13.09 13.11 5.48
C LEU A 36 -13.75 14.20 6.35
N GLY A 37 -13.77 15.45 5.88
CA GLY A 37 -14.36 16.56 6.64
C GLY A 37 -15.84 16.34 6.97
N HIS A 38 -16.63 15.93 5.99
CA HIS A 38 -18.05 15.61 6.20
C HIS A 38 -18.23 14.41 7.13
N LEU A 39 -17.39 13.40 7.01
CA LEU A 39 -17.48 12.19 7.82
C LEU A 39 -17.14 12.44 9.29
N VAL A 40 -16.21 13.35 9.56
CA VAL A 40 -15.89 13.81 10.92
C VAL A 40 -17.04 14.66 11.47
N ASP A 41 -17.54 15.65 10.72
CA ASP A 41 -18.68 16.48 11.10
C ASP A 41 -19.93 15.64 11.41
N GLU A 42 -20.15 14.52 10.70
CA GLU A 42 -21.27 13.58 10.91
C GLU A 42 -20.99 12.55 12.03
N GLY A 43 -19.81 12.57 12.64
CA GLY A 43 -19.42 11.60 13.68
C GLY A 43 -19.28 10.16 13.17
N LYS A 44 -18.94 9.98 11.91
CA LYS A 44 -18.71 8.65 11.28
C LYS A 44 -17.26 8.22 11.32
N VAL A 45 -16.34 9.17 11.41
CA VAL A 45 -14.89 8.94 11.52
C VAL A 45 -14.39 9.62 12.78
N HIS A 46 -13.84 8.84 13.69
CA HIS A 46 -13.33 9.27 14.98
C HIS A 46 -11.81 9.17 15.07
N CYS A 47 -11.20 8.29 14.28
CA CYS A 47 -9.77 8.07 14.25
C CYS A 47 -9.26 8.14 12.82
N PHE A 48 -8.14 8.81 12.62
CA PHE A 48 -7.44 8.84 11.34
C PHE A 48 -5.96 8.48 11.54
N TYR A 49 -5.50 7.51 10.75
CA TYR A 49 -4.10 7.12 10.70
C TYR A 49 -3.51 7.60 9.38
N ASN A 50 -2.66 8.61 9.45
CA ASN A 50 -1.95 9.19 8.31
C ASN A 50 -0.58 8.53 8.17
N TYR A 51 -0.26 8.10 6.97
CA TYR A 51 0.95 7.37 6.66
C TYR A 51 1.66 7.96 5.45
N GLY A 52 2.81 8.61 5.69
CA GLY A 52 3.69 9.12 4.63
C GLY A 52 3.06 10.18 3.73
N GLU A 53 2.12 10.95 4.24
CA GLU A 53 1.37 11.98 3.50
C GLU A 53 1.28 13.27 4.32
N ASP A 54 1.21 14.42 3.63
CA ASP A 54 1.01 15.74 4.26
C ASP A 54 -0.30 16.40 3.74
N PRO A 55 -1.50 15.85 4.09
CA PRO A 55 -2.78 16.32 3.59
C PRO A 55 -3.05 17.81 3.89
N VAL A 56 -2.51 18.37 4.96
CA VAL A 56 -2.62 19.80 5.23
C VAL A 56 -1.96 20.65 4.13
N GLN A 57 -0.92 20.12 3.47
CA GLN A 57 -0.23 20.82 2.39
C GLN A 57 -0.74 20.41 1.00
N THR A 58 -1.13 19.13 0.84
CA THR A 58 -1.43 18.57 -0.48
C THR A 58 -2.90 18.66 -0.88
N GLU A 59 -3.82 18.73 0.11
CA GLU A 59 -5.24 18.89 -0.18
C GLU A 59 -5.59 20.32 -0.56
N PRO A 60 -6.57 20.52 -1.47
CA PRO A 60 -6.94 21.86 -1.98
C PRO A 60 -7.42 22.84 -0.89
N ASP A 61 -8.12 22.34 0.14
CA ASP A 61 -8.59 23.12 1.29
C ASP A 61 -7.75 22.86 2.53
N SER A 62 -6.59 23.49 2.61
CA SER A 62 -5.68 23.37 3.76
C SER A 62 -6.32 23.82 5.09
N ALA A 63 -7.17 24.85 5.07
CA ALA A 63 -7.82 25.33 6.29
C ALA A 63 -8.88 24.36 6.79
N GLY A 64 -9.70 23.83 5.89
CA GLY A 64 -10.68 22.78 6.18
C GLY A 64 -10.01 21.51 6.66
N MET A 65 -8.92 21.08 6.03
CA MET A 65 -8.17 19.91 6.46
C MET A 65 -7.61 20.07 7.89
N ARG A 66 -7.03 21.23 8.22
CA ARG A 66 -6.55 21.51 9.60
C ARG A 66 -7.68 21.40 10.61
N LYS A 67 -8.84 22.00 10.31
CA LYS A 67 -10.03 21.93 11.17
C LYS A 67 -10.43 20.47 11.37
N THR A 68 -10.64 19.74 10.29
CA THR A 68 -11.04 18.33 10.32
C THR A 68 -10.12 17.46 11.16
N LEU A 69 -8.80 17.55 10.94
CA LEU A 69 -7.83 16.77 11.70
C LEU A 69 -7.79 17.13 13.19
N SER A 70 -8.07 18.39 13.53
CA SER A 70 -8.12 18.86 14.94
C SER A 70 -9.41 18.46 15.67
N GLU A 71 -10.43 18.01 14.96
CA GLU A 71 -11.73 17.57 15.51
C GLU A 71 -11.83 16.05 15.68
N LEU A 72 -10.81 15.30 15.26
CA LEU A 72 -10.73 13.85 15.46
C LEU A 72 -10.52 13.51 16.95
N ASP A 73 -11.12 12.40 17.39
CA ASP A 73 -10.87 11.87 18.74
C ASP A 73 -9.47 11.29 18.89
N LEU A 74 -8.87 10.81 17.79
CA LEU A 74 -7.50 10.32 17.73
C LEU A 74 -6.93 10.51 16.34
N PHE A 75 -5.82 11.24 16.26
CA PHE A 75 -5.05 11.43 15.03
C PHE A 75 -3.62 10.89 15.18
N ILE A 76 -3.29 9.90 14.36
CA ILE A 76 -1.97 9.24 14.36
C ILE A 76 -1.25 9.58 13.06
N CYS A 77 0.00 10.02 13.13
CA CYS A 77 0.88 10.20 11.98
C CYS A 77 2.09 9.28 12.06
N GLN A 78 2.34 8.56 10.98
CA GLN A 78 3.59 7.85 10.73
C GLN A 78 4.30 8.53 9.58
N ASP A 79 5.44 9.15 9.85
CA ASP A 79 6.15 9.97 8.86
C ASP A 79 7.65 10.03 9.17
N ILE A 80 8.43 10.40 8.15
CA ILE A 80 9.87 10.66 8.25
C ILE A 80 10.19 12.09 8.66
N PHE A 81 9.22 13.02 8.55
CA PHE A 81 9.39 14.44 8.86
C PHE A 81 8.28 14.97 9.77
N MET A 82 8.62 16.01 10.52
CA MET A 82 7.65 16.85 11.23
C MET A 82 6.99 17.82 10.23
N THR A 83 5.99 17.31 9.50
CA THR A 83 5.21 18.08 8.53
C THR A 83 4.16 18.97 9.22
N GLN A 84 3.47 19.81 8.46
CA GLN A 84 2.34 20.58 8.97
C GLN A 84 1.19 19.70 9.45
N THR A 85 1.01 18.54 8.84
CA THR A 85 0.03 17.52 9.24
C THR A 85 0.47 16.84 10.54
N THR A 86 1.71 16.39 10.59
CA THR A 86 2.28 15.68 11.76
C THR A 86 2.20 16.52 13.04
N MET A 87 2.34 17.84 12.93
CA MET A 87 2.23 18.75 14.08
C MET A 87 0.83 18.83 14.71
N LEU A 88 -0.19 18.29 14.06
CA LEU A 88 -1.57 18.21 14.58
C LEU A 88 -1.86 16.86 15.23
N ALA A 89 -0.98 15.87 15.09
CA ALA A 89 -1.23 14.51 15.53
C ALA A 89 -1.12 14.36 17.06
N ASP A 90 -1.97 13.52 17.63
CA ASP A 90 -1.91 13.09 19.04
C ASP A 90 -0.75 12.10 19.25
N VAL A 91 -0.46 11.29 18.23
CA VAL A 91 0.62 10.29 18.26
C VAL A 91 1.45 10.39 16.99
N ILE A 92 2.76 10.43 17.16
CA ILE A 92 3.71 10.47 16.05
C ILE A 92 4.59 9.21 16.13
N LEU A 93 4.64 8.48 15.03
CA LEU A 93 5.45 7.28 14.87
C LEU A 93 6.56 7.56 13.85
N PRO A 94 7.83 7.73 14.29
CA PRO A 94 8.92 8.04 13.39
C PRO A 94 9.27 6.83 12.53
N ALA A 95 9.23 7.03 11.21
CA ALA A 95 9.51 6.01 10.22
C ALA A 95 10.87 6.21 9.53
N THR A 96 11.38 5.16 8.91
CA THR A 96 12.60 5.20 8.10
C THR A 96 12.37 5.78 6.72
N SER A 97 13.35 6.53 6.21
CA SER A 97 13.34 7.02 4.83
C SER A 97 13.76 5.91 3.85
N TRP A 98 13.53 6.16 2.55
CA TRP A 98 13.80 5.19 1.48
C TRP A 98 15.22 4.61 1.45
N GLY A 99 16.22 5.33 1.93
CA GLY A 99 17.60 4.86 1.97
C GLY A 99 17.97 4.09 3.25
N GLU A 100 17.08 4.01 4.22
CA GLU A 100 17.27 3.38 5.52
C GLU A 100 16.59 2.01 5.64
N HIS A 101 15.88 1.57 4.60
CA HIS A 101 15.23 0.25 4.54
C HIS A 101 15.45 -0.41 3.19
N GLU A 102 15.12 -1.68 3.11
CA GLU A 102 15.09 -2.48 1.89
C GLU A 102 13.64 -2.77 1.47
N GLY A 103 13.45 -3.24 0.25
CA GLY A 103 12.14 -3.64 -0.20
C GLY A 103 11.96 -3.66 -1.72
N VAL A 104 10.72 -3.48 -2.16
CA VAL A 104 10.37 -3.45 -3.58
C VAL A 104 9.63 -2.17 -3.90
N PHE A 105 10.16 -1.38 -4.81
CA PHE A 105 9.44 -0.26 -5.39
C PHE A 105 8.58 -0.69 -6.57
N THR A 106 7.41 -0.06 -6.66
CA THR A 106 6.58 -0.12 -7.87
C THR A 106 6.66 1.22 -8.60
N ALA A 107 6.90 1.17 -9.91
CA ALA A 107 6.94 2.36 -10.73
C ALA A 107 5.67 2.52 -11.59
N SER A 108 5.41 3.72 -12.08
CA SER A 108 4.22 4.02 -12.90
C SER A 108 4.21 3.31 -14.26
N ASP A 109 5.35 2.83 -14.72
CA ASP A 109 5.48 1.95 -15.89
C ASP A 109 5.14 0.48 -15.60
N ARG A 110 4.66 0.17 -14.40
CA ARG A 110 4.31 -1.16 -13.91
C ARG A 110 5.51 -2.04 -13.57
N SER A 111 6.71 -1.48 -13.46
CA SER A 111 7.87 -2.25 -13.02
C SER A 111 7.93 -2.39 -11.51
N PHE A 112 8.52 -3.50 -11.08
CA PHE A 112 8.95 -3.79 -9.72
C PHE A 112 10.46 -3.85 -9.70
N GLN A 113 11.07 -3.20 -8.73
CA GLN A 113 12.51 -3.16 -8.54
C GLN A 113 12.83 -3.38 -7.07
N HIS A 114 13.72 -4.33 -6.79
CA HIS A 114 14.28 -4.49 -5.46
C HIS A 114 15.31 -3.38 -5.19
N PHE A 115 15.38 -2.96 -3.95
CA PHE A 115 16.41 -2.03 -3.48
C PHE A 115 16.88 -2.43 -2.08
N ASP A 116 18.16 -2.22 -1.82
CA ASP A 116 18.78 -2.46 -0.53
C ASP A 116 18.87 -1.17 0.30
N ALA A 117 18.93 -1.32 1.62
CA ALA A 117 19.22 -0.20 2.49
C ALA A 117 20.62 0.34 2.23
N ALA A 118 20.75 1.64 2.04
CA ALA A 118 22.04 2.31 1.82
C ALA A 118 22.70 2.71 3.14
N VAL A 119 21.91 2.98 4.18
CA VAL A 119 22.36 3.40 5.50
C VAL A 119 21.46 2.79 6.58
N PRO A 120 21.92 2.61 7.82
CA PRO A 120 21.08 2.13 8.90
C PRO A 120 20.04 3.18 9.30
N PRO A 121 18.90 2.75 9.90
CA PRO A 121 17.91 3.64 10.48
C PRO A 121 18.52 4.64 11.46
N LYS A 122 18.03 5.87 11.46
CA LYS A 122 18.52 6.95 12.31
C LYS A 122 17.69 7.10 13.58
N GLY A 123 18.36 7.15 14.72
CA GLY A 123 17.70 7.41 16.02
C GLY A 123 16.74 6.29 16.39
N GLU A 124 15.49 6.65 16.69
CA GLU A 124 14.42 5.74 17.09
C GLU A 124 13.45 5.40 15.94
N CYS A 125 13.81 5.76 14.69
CA CYS A 125 13.01 5.44 13.52
C CYS A 125 12.93 3.92 13.33
N ARG A 126 11.74 3.45 12.96
CA ARG A 126 11.47 2.05 12.67
C ARG A 126 11.01 1.89 11.22
N HIS A 127 11.22 0.71 10.66
CA HIS A 127 10.65 0.39 9.35
C HIS A 127 9.13 0.42 9.40
N ASP A 128 8.50 0.94 8.36
CA ASP A 128 7.04 1.06 8.29
C ASP A 128 6.33 -0.26 8.55
N TRP A 129 6.82 -1.33 7.94
CA TRP A 129 6.22 -2.66 8.11
C TRP A 129 6.33 -3.19 9.55
N GLU A 130 7.41 -2.87 10.28
CA GLU A 130 7.57 -3.24 11.69
C GLU A 130 6.58 -2.51 12.58
N ILE A 131 6.33 -1.22 12.29
CA ILE A 131 5.34 -0.42 13.02
C ILE A 131 3.95 -1.02 12.82
N PHE A 132 3.58 -1.33 11.57
CA PHE A 132 2.29 -1.97 11.27
C PHE A 132 2.15 -3.37 11.88
N ALA A 133 3.19 -4.19 11.83
CA ALA A 133 3.19 -5.53 12.40
C ALA A 133 3.04 -5.50 13.94
N ASP A 134 3.74 -4.59 14.61
CA ASP A 134 3.64 -4.40 16.07
C ASP A 134 2.25 -3.88 16.45
N LEU A 135 1.73 -2.87 15.75
CA LEU A 135 0.38 -2.34 15.97
C LEU A 135 -0.68 -3.44 15.79
N SER A 136 -0.63 -4.16 14.69
CA SER A 136 -1.55 -5.26 14.38
C SER A 136 -1.54 -6.33 15.48
N THR A 137 -0.34 -6.73 15.92
CA THR A 137 -0.17 -7.73 16.98
C THR A 137 -0.78 -7.23 18.30
N ARG A 138 -0.56 -5.96 18.68
CA ARG A 138 -1.14 -5.33 19.88
C ARG A 138 -2.66 -5.22 19.80
N MET A 139 -3.21 -5.07 18.59
CA MET A 139 -4.66 -5.06 18.35
C MET A 139 -5.29 -6.46 18.30
N GLY A 140 -4.51 -7.52 18.51
CA GLY A 140 -5.00 -8.89 18.62
C GLY A 140 -4.90 -9.74 17.35
N TYR A 141 -4.34 -9.19 16.27
CA TYR A 141 -4.00 -9.96 15.07
C TYR A 141 -2.48 -10.15 15.01
N PRO A 142 -1.95 -11.34 15.31
CA PRO A 142 -0.51 -11.60 15.29
C PRO A 142 0.02 -11.49 13.85
N MET A 143 0.80 -10.45 13.60
CA MET A 143 1.47 -10.21 12.33
C MET A 143 2.98 -10.25 12.58
N HIS A 144 3.66 -11.18 11.94
CA HIS A 144 5.09 -11.35 12.10
C HIS A 144 5.76 -11.67 10.76
N TYR A 145 6.80 -10.92 10.45
CA TYR A 145 7.68 -11.14 9.32
C TYR A 145 9.12 -10.99 9.78
N ASP A 146 10.01 -11.80 9.23
CA ASP A 146 11.45 -11.72 9.52
C ASP A 146 12.16 -10.71 8.61
N ASN A 147 11.61 -10.45 7.42
CA ASN A 147 12.18 -9.56 6.41
C ASN A 147 11.12 -9.13 5.37
N THR A 148 11.50 -8.18 4.52
CA THR A 148 10.62 -7.65 3.48
C THR A 148 10.35 -8.64 2.35
N GLU A 149 11.22 -9.63 2.13
CA GLU A 149 10.99 -10.70 1.16
C GLU A 149 9.77 -11.56 1.55
N GLN A 150 9.58 -11.87 2.84
CA GLN A 150 8.39 -12.60 3.30
C GLN A 150 7.11 -11.81 3.02
N ILE A 151 7.12 -10.49 3.26
CA ILE A 151 5.99 -9.61 2.96
C ILE A 151 5.68 -9.61 1.45
N TRP A 152 6.73 -9.48 0.65
CA TRP A 152 6.58 -9.49 -0.81
C TRP A 152 6.06 -10.83 -1.33
N ASN A 153 6.57 -11.95 -0.81
CA ASN A 153 6.12 -13.28 -1.18
C ASN A 153 4.64 -13.50 -0.84
N GLU A 154 4.15 -13.00 0.29
CA GLU A 154 2.71 -12.98 0.58
C GLU A 154 1.95 -12.15 -0.45
N CYS A 155 2.39 -10.94 -0.73
CA CYS A 155 1.77 -10.04 -1.70
C CYS A 155 1.63 -10.70 -3.08
N ILE A 156 2.71 -11.25 -3.63
CA ILE A 156 2.69 -11.87 -4.97
C ILE A 156 1.86 -13.15 -5.01
N SER A 157 1.80 -13.90 -3.90
CA SER A 157 0.98 -15.12 -3.81
C SER A 157 -0.52 -14.83 -3.97
N LEU A 158 -0.96 -13.65 -3.54
CA LEU A 158 -2.36 -13.22 -3.57
C LEU A 158 -2.72 -12.40 -4.81
N CYS A 159 -1.72 -11.96 -5.58
CA CYS A 159 -1.89 -11.11 -6.76
C CYS A 159 -1.56 -11.85 -8.06
N PRO A 160 -2.53 -12.41 -8.79
CA PRO A 160 -2.29 -13.27 -9.95
C PRO A 160 -1.43 -12.64 -11.06
N ASN A 161 -1.39 -11.31 -11.14
CA ASN A 161 -0.57 -10.59 -12.10
C ASN A 161 0.88 -10.35 -11.64
N PHE A 162 1.22 -10.68 -10.40
CA PHE A 162 2.52 -10.41 -9.78
C PHE A 162 3.32 -11.69 -9.48
N VAL A 163 2.73 -12.86 -9.66
CA VAL A 163 3.25 -14.16 -9.21
C VAL A 163 4.71 -14.40 -9.63
N GLY A 164 5.11 -13.91 -10.81
CA GLY A 164 6.46 -14.07 -11.34
C GLY A 164 7.45 -12.99 -10.88
N ALA A 165 7.05 -12.00 -10.09
CA ALA A 165 7.94 -10.94 -9.58
C ALA A 165 8.67 -11.40 -8.32
N THR A 166 9.51 -12.41 -8.41
CA THR A 166 10.27 -12.97 -7.29
C THR A 166 11.48 -12.11 -6.93
N TYR A 167 11.93 -12.15 -5.67
CA TYR A 167 13.16 -11.49 -5.25
C TYR A 167 14.37 -11.98 -6.06
N GLU A 168 14.48 -13.29 -6.32
CA GLU A 168 15.53 -13.87 -7.16
C GLU A 168 15.64 -13.18 -8.53
N LYS A 169 14.50 -12.81 -9.13
CA LYS A 169 14.46 -12.08 -10.42
C LYS A 169 14.88 -10.62 -10.29
N MET A 170 14.55 -9.97 -9.20
CA MET A 170 14.73 -8.53 -9.01
C MET A 170 16.01 -8.15 -8.27
N ALA A 171 16.54 -9.03 -7.41
CA ALA A 171 17.71 -8.74 -6.57
C ALA A 171 19.04 -8.54 -7.34
N PRO A 172 19.33 -9.22 -8.48
CA PRO A 172 20.54 -8.91 -9.23
C PRO A 172 20.57 -7.46 -9.73
N GLU A 173 21.76 -6.88 -9.84
CA GLU A 173 21.94 -5.53 -10.39
C GLU A 173 21.25 -5.40 -11.75
N GLY A 174 20.37 -4.40 -11.87
CA GLY A 174 19.53 -4.19 -13.04
C GLY A 174 18.34 -5.16 -13.15
N GLY A 175 18.11 -6.03 -12.16
CA GLY A 175 16.97 -6.93 -12.10
C GLY A 175 15.65 -6.17 -11.93
N TYR A 176 14.61 -6.61 -12.65
CA TYR A 176 13.27 -6.05 -12.53
C TYR A 176 12.22 -7.05 -12.99
N ALA A 177 10.98 -6.78 -12.65
CA ALA A 177 9.81 -7.46 -13.22
C ALA A 177 8.75 -6.43 -13.60
N GLN A 178 8.04 -6.64 -14.71
CA GLN A 178 7.00 -5.73 -15.18
C GLN A 178 5.67 -6.46 -15.30
N TRP A 179 4.71 -6.10 -14.45
CA TRP A 179 3.43 -6.82 -14.41
C TRP A 179 2.51 -6.47 -15.60
N PRO A 180 1.67 -7.42 -16.09
CA PRO A 180 1.55 -8.81 -15.64
C PRO A 180 2.81 -9.64 -15.86
N VAL A 181 3.28 -10.29 -14.78
CA VAL A 181 4.40 -11.24 -14.84
C VAL A 181 3.96 -12.53 -14.13
N LYS A 182 3.95 -13.63 -14.88
CA LYS A 182 3.43 -14.93 -14.41
C LYS A 182 4.51 -15.99 -14.29
N SER A 183 5.55 -15.88 -15.11
CA SER A 183 6.67 -16.80 -15.10
C SER A 183 7.66 -16.41 -14.01
N THR A 184 8.16 -17.40 -13.27
CA THR A 184 9.27 -17.24 -12.31
C THR A 184 10.65 -17.36 -12.97
N ASP A 185 10.71 -17.66 -14.28
CA ASP A 185 11.98 -17.65 -15.02
C ASP A 185 12.63 -16.27 -14.91
N VAL A 186 13.86 -16.22 -14.44
CA VAL A 186 14.61 -14.97 -14.20
C VAL A 186 14.85 -14.17 -15.50
N ASN A 187 14.79 -14.82 -16.66
CA ASN A 187 14.94 -14.17 -17.97
C ASN A 187 13.61 -13.62 -18.52
N ASP A 188 12.47 -13.97 -17.92
CA ASP A 188 11.16 -13.43 -18.29
C ASP A 188 10.80 -12.24 -17.39
N HIS A 189 11.07 -11.04 -17.86
CA HIS A 189 10.76 -9.80 -17.13
C HIS A 189 9.28 -9.42 -17.16
N GLY A 190 8.41 -10.19 -17.81
CA GLY A 190 6.96 -9.97 -17.82
C GLY A 190 6.46 -9.25 -19.07
N THR A 191 5.55 -8.28 -18.89
CA THR A 191 4.79 -7.67 -19.99
C THR A 191 5.17 -6.19 -20.16
N PRO A 192 6.16 -5.86 -21.00
CA PRO A 192 6.57 -4.47 -21.22
C PRO A 192 5.46 -3.63 -21.88
N ASP A 193 4.78 -4.22 -22.88
CA ASP A 193 3.73 -3.53 -23.63
C ASP A 193 2.35 -4.10 -23.31
N MET A 194 1.50 -3.30 -22.68
CA MET A 194 0.10 -3.65 -22.49
C MET A 194 -0.65 -3.58 -23.82
N PHE A 195 -1.58 -4.53 -23.98
CA PHE A 195 -2.43 -4.59 -25.18
C PHE A 195 -1.67 -4.76 -26.50
N ALA A 196 -0.53 -5.43 -26.46
CA ALA A 196 0.26 -5.76 -27.64
C ALA A 196 -0.63 -6.38 -28.73
N GLY A 197 -0.44 -5.93 -29.98
CA GLY A 197 -1.26 -6.35 -31.12
C GLY A 197 -2.69 -5.79 -31.10
N GLY A 198 -2.96 -4.73 -30.33
CA GLY A 198 -4.26 -4.05 -30.26
C GLY A 198 -5.37 -4.87 -29.61
N LYS A 199 -5.04 -5.85 -28.78
CA LYS A 199 -6.00 -6.70 -28.07
C LYS A 199 -6.32 -6.09 -26.69
N PHE A 200 -7.51 -5.52 -26.54
CA PHE A 200 -7.99 -4.96 -25.29
C PHE A 200 -8.87 -5.96 -24.52
N THR A 201 -9.01 -5.79 -23.21
CA THR A 201 -9.83 -6.63 -22.31
C THR A 201 -11.32 -6.26 -22.33
N THR A 202 -11.79 -5.61 -23.37
CA THR A 202 -13.20 -5.28 -23.63
C THR A 202 -13.92 -6.44 -24.29
N LYS A 203 -15.26 -6.42 -24.30
CA LYS A 203 -16.07 -7.49 -24.90
C LYS A 203 -15.76 -7.73 -26.39
N ASP A 204 -15.44 -6.66 -27.13
CA ASP A 204 -15.17 -6.70 -28.58
C ASP A 204 -13.66 -6.65 -28.89
N GLY A 205 -12.81 -6.64 -27.85
CA GLY A 205 -11.35 -6.59 -27.99
C GLY A 205 -10.80 -5.26 -28.49
N ARG A 206 -11.60 -4.18 -28.52
CA ARG A 206 -11.20 -2.84 -29.01
C ARG A 206 -11.08 -1.86 -27.83
N ALA A 207 -10.28 -0.81 -28.02
CA ALA A 207 -10.22 0.28 -27.08
C ALA A 207 -11.55 1.06 -27.03
N ASN A 208 -12.05 1.33 -25.83
CA ASN A 208 -13.17 2.26 -25.64
C ASN A 208 -12.62 3.70 -25.60
N LEU A 209 -12.83 4.45 -26.68
CA LEU A 209 -12.46 5.85 -26.74
C LEU A 209 -13.68 6.69 -26.35
N MET A 210 -13.50 7.55 -25.35
CA MET A 210 -14.50 8.54 -24.95
C MET A 210 -14.00 9.91 -25.38
N ALA A 211 -14.88 10.70 -26.02
CA ALA A 211 -14.61 12.08 -26.40
C ALA A 211 -14.92 13.02 -25.23
#